data_e2aad88a2fa07aa905f5c295bd8c4814
#
_entry.id   e2aad88a2fa07aa905f5c295bd8c4814
#
_cell.length_a   1.000
_cell.length_b   1.000
_cell.length_c   1.000
_cell.angle_alpha   90.00
_cell.angle_beta   90.00
_cell.angle_gamma   90.00
#
_symmetry.space_group_name_H-M   'P 1'
#
loop_
_entity.id
_entity.type
_entity.pdbx_description
1 polymer ?
#
loop_
_entity_poly.entity_id
_entity_poly.type
_entity_poly.pdbx_seq_one_letter_code
_entity_poly.pdbx_strand_id
1 'polypeptide(L)'
;MKSKIILIIILVLAAFLRLYRLSDFPAGFNADEAALGYNAYSLMTTGRDEHGHPWPVNLESFGDFKPALYTYLLIPFIKVFGLTEFSVRLPSALAGILSVYLIYLITKLLFEKLEFENCLKIGNCKLKIEDTAALILAVSPWHLHFSRGAWEVNLASTFILIGLYNFLLYLKNKKFINFQLSTINFTLSLYTYQSSRVIAPLLGLGLLLMYFKPLIRHPKHIITAFLTLTLTLTPLFVSVVGSDAASRFTGVGFTSDPGPVNRINELRGQHPGGVSAVLSKLLHNKPVIYTIQFAKNYLSHFDGNFLFVNGDTIARNKVPETGLLYLTDVILLFFGIIYLLRHPGPNTKIIWLWLLLAPVAASLTFQVPHALRAQMMVYPLTIIIALGIYKLFACPSKPWRRRVICGLVFVVYAWQLSRYLHEYYVHYPQTYPFAWEYGFKEMVSYVNSVKDRYEKIIITDFYDQPYILYLFYSRYPPAQFQSQHQLTVRDIYNFSTVRSFSKFEFTSTPWEKVRDIHSSLIVAAPDDIPAVGVHVVNTIYFPNNQPAFKIISN
;
A
#
# COMPACT_ATOMS: atom_id res chain seq x y z
N MET A 1 -25.51 25.08 6.72
CA MET A 1 -25.73 24.57 5.35
C MET A 1 -24.48 24.64 4.48
N LYS A 2 -23.83 25.80 4.31
CA LYS A 2 -22.70 26.00 3.37
C LYS A 2 -21.45 25.10 3.60
N SER A 3 -21.06 24.82 4.86
CA SER A 3 -19.92 23.92 5.15
C SER A 3 -20.20 22.45 4.77
N LYS A 4 -21.43 21.99 4.85
CA LYS A 4 -21.79 20.62 4.42
C LYS A 4 -21.68 20.46 2.90
N ILE A 5 -21.99 21.53 2.14
CA ILE A 5 -21.90 21.52 0.66
C ILE A 5 -20.44 21.38 0.23
N ILE A 6 -19.51 22.10 0.87
CA ILE A 6 -18.07 22.01 0.57
C ILE A 6 -17.57 20.57 0.77
N LEU A 7 -17.90 19.97 1.91
CA LEU A 7 -17.52 18.57 2.20
C LEU A 7 -18.08 17.60 1.15
N ILE A 8 -19.36 17.78 0.75
CA ILE A 8 -19.98 16.93 -0.28
C ILE A 8 -19.21 17.07 -1.61
N ILE A 9 -18.87 18.28 -2.02
CA ILE A 9 -18.09 18.51 -3.25
C ILE A 9 -16.73 17.82 -3.17
N ILE A 10 -16.02 17.92 -2.02
CA ILE A 10 -14.74 17.25 -1.81
C ILE A 10 -14.90 15.73 -1.90
N LEU A 11 -15.94 15.15 -1.28
CA LEU A 11 -16.18 13.70 -1.32
C LEU A 11 -16.59 13.22 -2.70
N VAL A 12 -17.37 14.00 -3.46
CA VAL A 12 -17.69 13.70 -4.87
C VAL A 12 -16.43 13.73 -5.73
N LEU A 13 -15.55 14.73 -5.54
CA LEU A 13 -14.25 14.78 -6.22
C LEU A 13 -13.38 13.58 -5.84
N ALA A 14 -13.30 13.25 -4.55
CA ALA A 14 -12.55 12.09 -4.07
C ALA A 14 -13.07 10.77 -4.67
N ALA A 15 -14.40 10.62 -4.77
CA ALA A 15 -15.04 9.45 -5.37
C ALA A 15 -14.76 9.39 -6.88
N PHE A 16 -14.92 10.51 -7.60
CA PHE A 16 -14.64 10.58 -9.03
C PHE A 16 -13.19 10.16 -9.34
N LEU A 17 -12.21 10.76 -8.66
CA LEU A 17 -10.79 10.47 -8.88
C LEU A 17 -10.39 9.03 -8.56
N ARG A 18 -11.11 8.35 -7.67
CA ARG A 18 -10.81 6.95 -7.28
C ARG A 18 -11.58 5.90 -8.05
N LEU A 19 -12.78 6.24 -8.54
CA LEU A 19 -13.66 5.28 -9.22
C LEU A 19 -13.61 5.39 -10.75
N TYR A 20 -13.20 6.54 -11.30
CA TYR A 20 -13.17 6.75 -12.75
C TYR A 20 -12.22 5.74 -13.41
N ARG A 21 -12.75 4.89 -14.31
CA ARG A 21 -12.05 3.84 -15.04
C ARG A 21 -11.20 2.93 -14.11
N LEU A 22 -11.76 2.52 -12.97
CA LEU A 22 -11.05 1.74 -11.96
C LEU A 22 -10.66 0.34 -12.47
N SER A 23 -11.44 -0.24 -13.39
CA SER A 23 -11.10 -1.51 -14.05
C SER A 23 -9.85 -1.41 -14.92
N ASP A 24 -9.68 -0.26 -15.61
CA ASP A 24 -8.68 -0.09 -16.65
C ASP A 24 -7.35 0.47 -16.11
N PHE A 25 -7.40 1.21 -14.99
CA PHE A 25 -6.24 1.90 -14.42
C PHE A 25 -6.09 1.65 -12.92
N PRO A 26 -4.90 1.24 -12.45
CA PRO A 26 -3.64 1.08 -13.21
C PRO A 26 -3.80 0.09 -14.37
N ALA A 27 -3.11 0.35 -15.49
CA ALA A 27 -3.20 -0.50 -16.67
C ALA A 27 -2.46 -1.83 -16.42
N GLY A 28 -3.20 -2.93 -16.49
CA GLY A 28 -2.78 -4.26 -16.07
C GLY A 28 -3.36 -4.63 -14.70
N PHE A 29 -2.94 -5.79 -14.20
CA PHE A 29 -3.43 -6.37 -12.96
C PHE A 29 -2.34 -7.27 -12.36
N ASN A 30 -1.76 -6.86 -11.24
CA ASN A 30 -0.60 -7.54 -10.72
C ASN A 30 -0.95 -8.84 -9.96
N ALA A 31 0.05 -9.70 -9.79
CA ALA A 31 -0.11 -11.00 -9.14
C ALA A 31 -0.68 -10.90 -7.71
N ASP A 32 -0.34 -9.86 -6.95
CA ASP A 32 -0.90 -9.65 -5.61
C ASP A 32 -2.41 -9.37 -5.68
N GLU A 33 -2.87 -8.52 -6.63
CA GLU A 33 -4.30 -8.26 -6.85
C GLU A 33 -5.03 -9.53 -7.29
N ALA A 34 -4.41 -10.31 -8.21
CA ALA A 34 -4.95 -11.58 -8.70
C ALA A 34 -5.10 -12.60 -7.56
N ALA A 35 -4.09 -12.71 -6.69
CA ALA A 35 -4.11 -13.59 -5.54
C ALA A 35 -5.22 -13.23 -4.55
N LEU A 36 -5.38 -11.94 -4.21
CA LEU A 36 -6.48 -11.49 -3.35
C LEU A 36 -7.84 -11.84 -3.96
N GLY A 37 -8.02 -11.58 -5.25
CA GLY A 37 -9.26 -11.86 -5.96
C GLY A 37 -9.56 -13.35 -6.08
N TYR A 38 -8.57 -14.15 -6.50
CA TYR A 38 -8.77 -15.58 -6.67
C TYR A 38 -8.97 -16.31 -5.34
N ASN A 39 -8.24 -15.94 -4.29
CA ASN A 39 -8.46 -16.49 -2.95
C ASN A 39 -9.86 -16.15 -2.40
N ALA A 40 -10.37 -14.93 -2.65
CA ALA A 40 -11.75 -14.58 -2.28
C ALA A 40 -12.78 -15.41 -3.05
N TYR A 41 -12.54 -15.65 -4.34
CA TYR A 41 -13.36 -16.53 -5.16
C TYR A 41 -13.30 -17.99 -4.70
N SER A 42 -12.12 -18.48 -4.34
CA SER A 42 -11.90 -19.81 -3.79
C SER A 42 -12.64 -19.99 -2.45
N LEU A 43 -12.47 -19.07 -1.51
CA LEU A 43 -13.17 -19.06 -0.23
C LEU A 43 -14.70 -19.03 -0.39
N MET A 44 -15.20 -18.23 -1.34
CA MET A 44 -16.63 -18.12 -1.63
C MET A 44 -17.21 -19.44 -2.15
N THR A 45 -16.45 -20.17 -2.97
CA THR A 45 -16.94 -21.39 -3.67
C THR A 45 -16.67 -22.67 -2.92
N THR A 46 -15.54 -22.78 -2.21
CA THR A 46 -15.09 -24.01 -1.54
C THR A 46 -14.96 -23.89 -0.02
N GLY A 47 -15.01 -22.67 0.53
CA GLY A 47 -14.68 -22.40 1.95
C GLY A 47 -13.18 -22.53 2.26
N ARG A 48 -12.32 -22.62 1.23
CA ARG A 48 -10.87 -22.83 1.34
C ARG A 48 -10.13 -21.83 0.47
N ASP A 49 -8.90 -21.49 0.86
CA ASP A 49 -8.00 -20.66 0.03
C ASP A 49 -7.52 -21.43 -1.22
N GLU A 50 -6.66 -20.83 -2.04
CA GLU A 50 -6.13 -21.47 -3.24
C GLU A 50 -5.35 -22.76 -2.97
N HIS A 51 -4.78 -22.91 -1.78
CA HIS A 51 -4.02 -24.09 -1.35
C HIS A 51 -4.83 -25.09 -0.53
N GLY A 52 -6.12 -24.84 -0.31
CA GLY A 52 -7.02 -25.77 0.38
C GLY A 52 -7.14 -25.57 1.90
N HIS A 53 -6.56 -24.50 2.47
CA HIS A 53 -6.68 -24.21 3.89
C HIS A 53 -8.07 -23.60 4.20
N PRO A 54 -8.82 -24.16 5.18
CA PRO A 54 -10.16 -23.67 5.49
C PRO A 54 -10.11 -22.36 6.29
N TRP A 55 -10.74 -21.31 5.79
CA TRP A 55 -10.92 -20.02 6.47
C TRP A 55 -9.68 -19.49 7.21
N PRO A 56 -8.51 -19.35 6.54
CA PRO A 56 -7.25 -19.02 7.20
C PRO A 56 -7.23 -17.57 7.71
N VAL A 57 -6.59 -17.33 8.85
CA VAL A 57 -6.32 -15.99 9.38
C VAL A 57 -5.25 -15.24 8.57
N ASN A 58 -4.27 -15.99 8.08
CA ASN A 58 -3.26 -15.54 7.13
C ASN A 58 -3.32 -16.45 5.89
N LEU A 59 -3.44 -15.85 4.72
CA LEU A 59 -3.45 -16.55 3.44
C LEU A 59 -2.01 -16.87 3.01
N GLU A 60 -1.74 -18.10 2.64
CA GLU A 60 -0.52 -18.44 1.94
C GLU A 60 -0.64 -17.99 0.48
N SER A 61 0.33 -17.19 0.02
CA SER A 61 0.41 -16.69 -1.35
C SER A 61 1.87 -16.53 -1.71
N PHE A 62 2.35 -17.28 -2.70
CA PHE A 62 3.75 -17.26 -3.15
C PHE A 62 4.76 -17.65 -2.04
N GLY A 63 4.35 -18.54 -1.11
CA GLY A 63 5.13 -18.90 0.07
C GLY A 63 5.19 -17.83 1.16
N ASP A 64 4.52 -16.69 0.96
CA ASP A 64 4.34 -15.65 1.96
C ASP A 64 2.94 -15.74 2.60
N PHE A 65 2.84 -15.34 3.87
CA PHE A 65 1.59 -15.36 4.63
C PHE A 65 1.04 -13.94 4.79
N LYS A 66 0.00 -13.63 3.98
CA LYS A 66 -0.65 -12.32 3.98
C LYS A 66 -1.85 -12.28 4.94
N PRO A 67 -2.08 -11.17 5.68
CA PRO A 67 -3.30 -11.01 6.46
C PRO A 67 -4.56 -11.12 5.61
N ALA A 68 -5.56 -11.92 6.03
CA ALA A 68 -6.65 -12.34 5.16
C ALA A 68 -7.85 -11.38 5.11
N LEU A 69 -7.93 -10.34 5.97
CA LEU A 69 -9.15 -9.54 6.12
C LEU A 69 -9.58 -8.84 4.82
N TYR A 70 -8.63 -8.34 4.02
CA TYR A 70 -8.96 -7.73 2.73
C TYR A 70 -9.67 -8.73 1.81
N THR A 71 -9.15 -9.96 1.73
CA THR A 71 -9.73 -11.04 0.92
C THR A 71 -11.14 -11.43 1.38
N TYR A 72 -11.39 -11.49 2.68
CA TYR A 72 -12.74 -11.73 3.19
C TYR A 72 -13.72 -10.62 2.82
N LEU A 73 -13.25 -9.37 2.86
CA LEU A 73 -14.07 -8.24 2.44
C LEU A 73 -14.32 -8.19 0.93
N LEU A 74 -13.52 -8.88 0.11
CA LEU A 74 -13.76 -9.00 -1.33
C LEU A 74 -14.94 -9.91 -1.67
N ILE A 75 -15.25 -10.91 -0.84
CA ILE A 75 -16.28 -11.92 -1.13
C ILE A 75 -17.62 -11.30 -1.57
N PRO A 76 -18.23 -10.34 -0.84
CA PRO A 76 -19.49 -9.72 -1.27
C PRO A 76 -19.36 -8.95 -2.60
N PHE A 77 -18.22 -8.32 -2.86
CA PHE A 77 -18.01 -7.59 -4.11
C PHE A 77 -17.86 -8.53 -5.30
N ILE A 78 -17.12 -9.65 -5.14
CA ILE A 78 -17.00 -10.68 -6.16
C ILE A 78 -18.34 -11.36 -6.41
N LYS A 79 -19.14 -11.58 -5.37
CA LYS A 79 -20.49 -12.15 -5.50
C LYS A 79 -21.40 -11.26 -6.35
N VAL A 80 -21.28 -9.94 -6.23
CA VAL A 80 -22.14 -8.97 -6.95
C VAL A 80 -21.61 -8.65 -8.34
N PHE A 81 -20.30 -8.39 -8.48
CA PHE A 81 -19.68 -7.88 -9.70
C PHE A 81 -18.88 -8.95 -10.48
N GLY A 82 -18.85 -10.19 -9.98
CA GLY A 82 -18.01 -11.26 -10.54
C GLY A 82 -16.53 -11.10 -10.19
N LEU A 83 -15.72 -12.08 -10.59
CA LEU A 83 -14.27 -12.04 -10.46
C LEU A 83 -13.70 -11.14 -11.57
N THR A 84 -13.46 -9.88 -11.25
CA THR A 84 -13.03 -8.82 -12.17
C THR A 84 -12.06 -7.87 -11.48
N GLU A 85 -11.25 -7.14 -12.23
CA GLU A 85 -10.34 -6.12 -11.69
C GLU A 85 -11.11 -5.06 -10.89
N PHE A 86 -12.31 -4.68 -11.36
CA PHE A 86 -13.18 -3.74 -10.66
C PHE A 86 -13.55 -4.22 -9.26
N SER A 87 -14.07 -5.46 -9.16
CA SER A 87 -14.51 -6.01 -7.86
C SER A 87 -13.38 -6.11 -6.85
N VAL A 88 -12.16 -6.40 -7.32
CA VAL A 88 -10.97 -6.53 -6.45
C VAL A 88 -10.44 -5.17 -5.99
N ARG A 89 -10.49 -4.14 -6.83
CA ARG A 89 -10.01 -2.78 -6.54
C ARG A 89 -11.01 -1.93 -5.77
N LEU A 90 -12.30 -2.20 -5.89
CA LEU A 90 -13.37 -1.37 -5.33
C LEU A 90 -13.29 -1.17 -3.81
N PRO A 91 -13.01 -2.18 -2.97
CA PRO A 91 -12.89 -1.98 -1.52
C PRO A 91 -11.78 -0.98 -1.15
N SER A 92 -10.63 -1.02 -1.81
CA SER A 92 -9.55 -0.05 -1.61
C SER A 92 -9.96 1.36 -2.02
N ALA A 93 -10.67 1.52 -3.14
CA ALA A 93 -11.18 2.82 -3.58
C ALA A 93 -12.18 3.41 -2.58
N LEU A 94 -13.12 2.60 -2.06
CA LEU A 94 -14.08 3.01 -1.03
C LEU A 94 -13.39 3.37 0.29
N ALA A 95 -12.40 2.58 0.71
CA ALA A 95 -11.56 2.87 1.88
C ALA A 95 -10.84 4.23 1.70
N GLY A 96 -10.32 4.50 0.50
CA GLY A 96 -9.69 5.78 0.18
C GLY A 96 -10.64 6.98 0.25
N ILE A 97 -11.88 6.82 -0.21
CA ILE A 97 -12.92 7.87 -0.07
C ILE A 97 -13.26 8.09 1.40
N LEU A 98 -13.44 7.00 2.17
CA LEU A 98 -13.71 7.07 3.60
C LEU A 98 -12.55 7.73 4.36
N SER A 99 -11.30 7.48 3.97
CA SER A 99 -10.12 8.12 4.57
C SER A 99 -10.13 9.64 4.40
N VAL A 100 -10.59 10.15 3.25
CA VAL A 100 -10.78 11.61 3.05
C VAL A 100 -11.80 12.18 4.04
N TYR A 101 -12.91 11.48 4.24
CA TYR A 101 -13.91 11.88 5.23
C TYR A 101 -13.36 11.80 6.68
N LEU A 102 -12.61 10.75 7.00
CA LEU A 102 -12.01 10.59 8.33
C LEU A 102 -10.97 11.67 8.64
N ILE A 103 -10.17 12.08 7.68
CA ILE A 103 -9.22 13.20 7.86
C ILE A 103 -9.96 14.51 8.10
N TYR A 104 -11.08 14.76 7.40
CA TYR A 104 -11.96 15.89 7.76
C TYR A 104 -12.37 15.82 9.24
N LEU A 105 -12.88 14.68 9.70
CA LEU A 105 -13.37 14.51 11.07
C LEU A 105 -12.26 14.60 12.12
N ILE A 106 -11.10 13.97 11.87
CA ILE A 106 -9.94 14.01 12.77
C ILE A 106 -9.39 15.42 12.88
N THR A 107 -9.19 16.10 11.74
CA THR A 107 -8.70 17.49 11.72
C THR A 107 -9.63 18.42 12.45
N LYS A 108 -10.95 18.25 12.27
CA LYS A 108 -11.97 19.01 12.99
C LYS A 108 -11.85 18.80 14.51
N LEU A 109 -11.67 17.57 15.00
CA LEU A 109 -11.51 17.31 16.44
C LEU A 109 -10.19 17.87 16.99
N LEU A 110 -9.11 17.77 16.25
CA LEU A 110 -7.79 18.28 16.67
C LEU A 110 -7.77 19.81 16.77
N PHE A 111 -8.53 20.51 15.94
CA PHE A 111 -8.49 21.98 15.85
C PHE A 111 -9.81 22.67 16.21
N GLU A 112 -10.76 21.96 16.83
CA GLU A 112 -12.08 22.50 17.21
C GLU A 112 -12.00 23.75 18.10
N LYS A 113 -10.99 23.82 18.98
CA LYS A 113 -10.79 24.95 19.90
C LYS A 113 -10.03 26.13 19.30
N LEU A 114 -9.49 25.97 18.08
CA LEU A 114 -8.85 27.05 17.39
C LEU A 114 -9.95 27.86 16.66
N GLU A 115 -10.47 28.89 17.31
CA GLU A 115 -11.29 29.89 16.65
C GLU A 115 -10.40 30.65 15.66
N PHE A 116 -10.48 30.25 14.42
CA PHE A 116 -9.82 30.97 13.34
C PHE A 116 -10.67 32.19 12.98
N GLU A 117 -10.41 33.33 13.61
CA GLU A 117 -11.07 34.59 13.31
C GLU A 117 -11.00 35.00 11.83
N ASN A 118 -10.07 34.37 11.08
CA ASN A 118 -9.82 34.66 9.68
C ASN A 118 -9.93 33.37 8.80
N CYS A 119 -11.12 32.75 8.75
CA CYS A 119 -11.38 31.72 7.78
C CYS A 119 -11.10 32.22 6.35
N LEU A 120 -10.50 31.34 5.53
CA LEU A 120 -10.35 31.60 4.11
C LEU A 120 -11.76 31.80 3.51
N LYS A 121 -12.06 33.02 3.08
CA LYS A 121 -13.31 33.33 2.40
C LYS A 121 -13.08 33.28 0.90
N ILE A 122 -13.64 32.26 0.23
CA ILE A 122 -13.76 32.23 -1.21
C ILE A 122 -15.19 32.67 -1.52
N GLY A 123 -15.36 33.93 -1.91
CA GLY A 123 -16.68 34.55 -2.02
C GLY A 123 -17.42 34.56 -0.68
N ASN A 124 -18.60 33.99 -0.64
CA ASN A 124 -19.43 33.86 0.56
C ASN A 124 -19.19 32.54 1.36
N CYS A 125 -18.27 31.69 0.92
CA CYS A 125 -17.94 30.42 1.60
C CYS A 125 -16.70 30.58 2.49
N LYS A 126 -16.79 30.03 3.71
CA LYS A 126 -15.65 29.93 4.64
C LYS A 126 -15.06 28.54 4.52
N LEU A 127 -13.85 28.42 3.95
CA LEU A 127 -13.10 27.16 3.94
C LEU A 127 -12.41 26.99 5.29
N LYS A 128 -12.64 25.89 5.97
CA LYS A 128 -12.05 25.56 7.26
C LYS A 128 -10.83 24.67 7.06
N ILE A 129 -10.02 24.52 8.12
CA ILE A 129 -8.83 23.67 8.08
C ILE A 129 -9.17 22.20 7.79
N GLU A 130 -10.27 21.70 8.35
CA GLU A 130 -10.75 20.34 8.09
C GLU A 130 -11.16 20.13 6.63
N ASP A 131 -11.80 21.13 5.99
CA ASP A 131 -12.14 21.10 4.57
C ASP A 131 -10.86 21.10 3.72
N THR A 132 -9.87 21.91 4.11
CA THR A 132 -8.58 22.00 3.41
C THR A 132 -7.82 20.68 3.50
N ALA A 133 -7.72 20.08 4.69
CA ALA A 133 -7.05 18.79 4.86
C ALA A 133 -7.72 17.67 4.04
N ALA A 134 -9.06 17.62 4.04
CA ALA A 134 -9.81 16.68 3.22
C ALA A 134 -9.56 16.89 1.72
N LEU A 135 -9.53 18.15 1.25
CA LEU A 135 -9.26 18.46 -0.16
C LEU A 135 -7.84 18.05 -0.58
N ILE A 136 -6.82 18.37 0.23
CA ILE A 136 -5.44 17.98 -0.04
C ILE A 136 -5.31 16.45 -0.11
N LEU A 137 -5.92 15.71 0.81
CA LEU A 137 -5.90 14.24 0.76
C LEU A 137 -6.68 13.71 -0.46
N ALA A 138 -7.79 14.35 -0.83
CA ALA A 138 -8.58 13.95 -2.00
C ALA A 138 -7.78 13.99 -3.29
N VAL A 139 -6.85 14.97 -3.42
CA VAL A 139 -6.03 15.19 -4.63
C VAL A 139 -4.57 14.75 -4.47
N SER A 140 -4.16 14.22 -3.32
CA SER A 140 -2.79 13.78 -3.05
C SER A 140 -2.36 12.66 -4.00
N PRO A 141 -1.25 12.79 -4.74
CA PRO A 141 -0.71 11.73 -5.60
C PRO A 141 -0.51 10.42 -4.86
N TRP A 142 0.13 10.46 -3.68
CA TRP A 142 0.36 9.30 -2.83
C TRP A 142 -0.92 8.54 -2.52
N HIS A 143 -1.92 9.24 -1.98
CA HIS A 143 -3.14 8.63 -1.54
C HIS A 143 -4.06 8.20 -2.72
N LEU A 144 -4.04 8.94 -3.83
CA LEU A 144 -4.76 8.57 -5.05
C LEU A 144 -4.22 7.27 -5.62
N HIS A 145 -2.90 7.15 -5.78
CA HIS A 145 -2.25 5.98 -6.34
C HIS A 145 -2.62 4.72 -5.55
N PHE A 146 -2.44 4.74 -4.22
CA PHE A 146 -2.74 3.59 -3.37
C PHE A 146 -4.23 3.39 -3.06
N SER A 147 -5.11 4.26 -3.54
CA SER A 147 -6.56 4.05 -3.47
C SER A 147 -7.12 3.39 -4.73
N ARG A 148 -6.33 3.21 -5.80
CA ARG A 148 -6.83 2.73 -7.10
C ARG A 148 -6.41 1.30 -7.44
N GLY A 149 -5.43 0.74 -6.74
CA GLY A 149 -5.12 -0.69 -6.77
C GLY A 149 -5.73 -1.41 -5.57
N ALA A 150 -5.72 -2.73 -5.56
CA ALA A 150 -6.18 -3.54 -4.44
C ALA A 150 -5.13 -3.61 -3.32
N TRP A 151 -4.81 -2.46 -2.76
CA TRP A 151 -3.80 -2.31 -1.73
C TRP A 151 -4.39 -2.48 -0.34
N GLU A 152 -4.08 -3.59 0.32
CA GLU A 152 -4.55 -3.91 1.68
C GLU A 152 -4.11 -2.83 2.69
N VAL A 153 -2.96 -2.19 2.47
CA VAL A 153 -2.47 -1.12 3.33
C VAL A 153 -3.40 0.08 3.36
N ASN A 154 -4.11 0.38 2.27
CA ASN A 154 -5.06 1.48 2.22
C ASN A 154 -6.27 1.22 3.13
N LEU A 155 -6.79 -0.02 3.12
CA LEU A 155 -7.84 -0.45 4.03
C LEU A 155 -7.35 -0.49 5.48
N ALA A 156 -6.14 -1.01 5.73
CA ALA A 156 -5.53 -1.04 7.05
C ALA A 156 -5.35 0.36 7.65
N SER A 157 -4.89 1.31 6.83
CA SER A 157 -4.77 2.72 7.20
C SER A 157 -6.12 3.32 7.54
N THR A 158 -7.18 2.97 6.80
CA THR A 158 -8.55 3.42 7.09
C THR A 158 -9.02 2.92 8.45
N PHE A 159 -8.76 1.65 8.81
CA PHE A 159 -9.06 1.15 10.15
C PHE A 159 -8.28 1.90 11.24
N ILE A 160 -7.00 2.21 11.04
CA ILE A 160 -6.22 3.02 11.98
C ILE A 160 -6.85 4.43 12.13
N LEU A 161 -7.30 5.06 11.02
CA LEU A 161 -7.99 6.34 11.06
C LEU A 161 -9.30 6.28 11.83
N ILE A 162 -10.12 5.24 11.63
CA ILE A 162 -11.35 5.01 12.41
C ILE A 162 -11.01 4.84 13.89
N GLY A 163 -9.97 4.07 14.19
CA GLY A 163 -9.45 3.88 15.54
C GLY A 163 -9.04 5.19 16.21
N LEU A 164 -8.22 6.00 15.53
CA LEU A 164 -7.78 7.31 16.00
C LEU A 164 -8.95 8.28 16.19
N TYR A 165 -9.87 8.35 15.23
CA TYR A 165 -11.07 9.18 15.32
C TYR A 165 -11.90 8.84 16.56
N ASN A 166 -12.18 7.55 16.79
CA ASN A 166 -12.92 7.09 17.95
C ASN A 166 -12.16 7.35 19.27
N PHE A 167 -10.84 7.21 19.28
CA PHE A 167 -10.02 7.59 20.44
C PHE A 167 -10.16 9.09 20.78
N LEU A 168 -10.09 9.96 19.78
CA LEU A 168 -10.27 11.40 19.95
C LEU A 168 -11.69 11.73 20.44
N LEU A 169 -12.72 11.07 19.90
CA LEU A 169 -14.09 11.19 20.39
C LEU A 169 -14.21 10.74 21.85
N TYR A 170 -13.55 9.64 22.23
CA TYR A 170 -13.52 9.19 23.62
C TYR A 170 -12.85 10.24 24.53
N LEU A 171 -11.75 10.84 24.11
CA LEU A 171 -11.12 11.92 24.89
C LEU A 171 -12.07 13.09 25.11
N LYS A 172 -12.95 13.39 24.14
CA LYS A 172 -13.92 14.48 24.21
C LYS A 172 -15.12 14.15 25.08
N ASN A 173 -15.76 12.99 24.90
CA ASN A 173 -17.07 12.69 25.48
C ASN A 173 -17.07 11.56 26.52
N LYS A 174 -15.94 10.87 26.72
CA LYS A 174 -15.76 9.74 27.65
C LYS A 174 -16.73 8.57 27.45
N LYS A 175 -17.36 8.46 26.25
CA LYS A 175 -18.29 7.37 25.98
C LYS A 175 -17.52 6.06 25.78
N PHE A 176 -17.92 5.03 26.56
CA PHE A 176 -17.35 3.68 26.53
C PHE A 176 -17.26 3.10 25.10
N ILE A 177 -18.32 3.24 24.32
CA ILE A 177 -18.40 2.68 22.97
C ILE A 177 -17.29 3.21 22.06
N ASN A 178 -16.90 4.50 22.19
CA ASN A 178 -15.83 5.07 21.37
C ASN A 178 -14.46 4.45 21.71
N PHE A 179 -14.22 4.12 22.99
CA PHE A 179 -12.98 3.46 23.39
C PHE A 179 -12.90 2.03 22.84
N GLN A 180 -14.03 1.28 22.89
CA GLN A 180 -14.12 -0.07 22.31
C GLN A 180 -13.97 -0.05 20.78
N LEU A 181 -14.67 0.87 20.09
CA LEU A 181 -14.53 1.02 18.64
C LEU A 181 -13.10 1.39 18.24
N SER A 182 -12.42 2.22 19.03
CA SER A 182 -10.99 2.51 18.81
C SER A 182 -10.17 1.22 18.90
N THR A 183 -10.31 0.45 19.97
CA THR A 183 -9.58 -0.81 20.17
C THR A 183 -9.83 -1.80 19.05
N ILE A 184 -11.10 -2.04 18.69
CA ILE A 184 -11.49 -2.97 17.62
C ILE A 184 -10.86 -2.55 16.28
N ASN A 185 -10.93 -1.27 15.91
CA ASN A 185 -10.42 -0.84 14.61
C ASN A 185 -8.89 -0.86 14.54
N PHE A 186 -8.17 -0.52 15.63
CA PHE A 186 -6.73 -0.75 15.69
C PHE A 186 -6.40 -2.24 15.50
N THR A 187 -7.18 -3.16 16.12
CA THR A 187 -6.96 -4.60 15.96
C THR A 187 -7.28 -5.07 14.53
N LEU A 188 -8.38 -4.62 13.91
CA LEU A 188 -8.73 -4.99 12.53
C LEU A 188 -7.62 -4.60 11.54
N SER A 189 -6.91 -3.51 11.78
CA SER A 189 -5.77 -3.12 10.93
C SER A 189 -4.66 -4.18 10.92
N LEU A 190 -4.45 -4.93 12.02
CA LEU A 190 -3.44 -5.99 12.14
C LEU A 190 -3.78 -7.23 11.30
N TYR A 191 -5.08 -7.45 11.04
CA TYR A 191 -5.60 -8.50 10.17
C TYR A 191 -5.66 -8.08 8.70
N THR A 192 -5.27 -6.82 8.40
CA THR A 192 -5.40 -6.28 7.05
C THR A 192 -4.05 -6.16 6.35
N TYR A 193 -3.01 -5.68 7.04
CA TYR A 193 -1.70 -5.49 6.44
C TYR A 193 -0.54 -5.61 7.44
N GLN A 194 0.59 -6.16 6.98
CA GLN A 194 1.75 -6.45 7.84
C GLN A 194 2.34 -5.22 8.54
N SER A 195 2.50 -4.07 7.84
CA SER A 195 3.09 -2.87 8.47
C SER A 195 2.23 -2.34 9.63
N SER A 196 0.92 -2.58 9.59
CA SER A 196 0.01 -2.21 10.68
C SER A 196 0.31 -2.96 11.98
N ARG A 197 0.89 -4.16 11.90
CA ARG A 197 1.34 -4.95 13.08
C ARG A 197 2.44 -4.25 13.87
N VAL A 198 3.12 -3.27 13.27
CA VAL A 198 4.11 -2.40 13.93
C VAL A 198 3.50 -1.04 14.26
N ILE A 199 2.88 -0.38 13.28
CA ILE A 199 2.43 1.01 13.40
C ILE A 199 1.26 1.14 14.38
N ALA A 200 0.25 0.26 14.32
CA ALA A 200 -0.95 0.39 15.14
C ALA A 200 -0.65 0.19 16.64
N PRO A 201 0.13 -0.82 17.08
CA PRO A 201 0.55 -0.94 18.47
C PRO A 201 1.38 0.24 18.95
N LEU A 202 2.35 0.71 18.15
CA LEU A 202 3.19 1.85 18.53
C LEU A 202 2.38 3.15 18.67
N LEU A 203 1.47 3.41 17.72
CA LEU A 203 0.59 4.58 17.79
C LEU A 203 -0.37 4.46 18.97
N GLY A 204 -0.99 3.30 19.17
CA GLY A 204 -1.88 3.02 20.30
C GLY A 204 -1.17 3.22 21.64
N LEU A 205 0.03 2.64 21.81
CA LEU A 205 0.85 2.81 23.00
C LEU A 205 1.22 4.29 23.23
N GLY A 206 1.66 4.99 22.18
CA GLY A 206 1.97 6.42 22.26
C GLY A 206 0.77 7.24 22.73
N LEU A 207 -0.42 6.97 22.19
CA LEU A 207 -1.66 7.62 22.63
C LEU A 207 -2.02 7.27 24.08
N LEU A 208 -1.88 6.02 24.49
CA LEU A 208 -2.13 5.60 25.87
C LEU A 208 -1.16 6.27 26.85
N LEU A 209 0.11 6.38 26.51
CA LEU A 209 1.11 7.09 27.34
C LEU A 209 0.84 8.59 27.43
N MET A 210 0.49 9.24 26.30
CA MET A 210 0.16 10.67 26.27
C MET A 210 -1.07 11.00 27.12
N TYR A 211 -2.05 10.11 27.15
CA TYR A 211 -3.32 10.33 27.85
C TYR A 211 -3.52 9.40 29.05
N PHE A 212 -2.43 8.89 29.60
CA PHE A 212 -2.48 7.94 30.73
C PHE A 212 -3.32 8.44 31.90
N LYS A 213 -3.07 9.68 32.37
CA LYS A 213 -3.78 10.26 33.53
C LYS A 213 -5.31 10.32 33.36
N PRO A 214 -5.88 10.82 32.25
CA PRO A 214 -7.33 10.77 32.06
C PRO A 214 -7.88 9.35 31.85
N LEU A 215 -7.10 8.41 31.33
CA LEU A 215 -7.53 7.05 31.07
C LEU A 215 -7.69 6.22 32.36
N ILE A 216 -6.73 6.29 33.28
CA ILE A 216 -6.77 5.52 34.55
C ILE A 216 -7.97 5.90 35.45
N ARG A 217 -8.61 7.07 35.20
CA ARG A 217 -9.85 7.45 35.89
C ARG A 217 -11.05 6.60 35.50
N HIS A 218 -10.95 5.82 34.43
CA HIS A 218 -11.99 4.93 33.91
C HIS A 218 -11.50 3.48 33.79
N PRO A 219 -11.14 2.81 34.90
CA PRO A 219 -10.50 1.48 34.88
C PRO A 219 -11.38 0.42 34.19
N LYS A 220 -12.70 0.50 34.32
CA LYS A 220 -13.62 -0.42 33.63
C LYS A 220 -13.46 -0.37 32.10
N HIS A 221 -13.23 0.83 31.52
CA HIS A 221 -13.01 0.98 30.07
C HIS A 221 -11.69 0.37 29.63
N ILE A 222 -10.62 0.50 30.46
CA ILE A 222 -9.32 -0.09 30.17
C ILE A 222 -9.39 -1.62 30.25
N ILE A 223 -9.99 -2.17 31.32
CA ILE A 223 -10.13 -3.61 31.51
C ILE A 223 -10.91 -4.23 30.35
N THR A 224 -12.04 -3.65 29.98
CA THR A 224 -12.84 -4.18 28.87
C THR A 224 -12.14 -4.03 27.52
N ALA A 225 -11.39 -2.93 27.27
CA ALA A 225 -10.58 -2.80 26.06
C ALA A 225 -9.44 -3.82 26.02
N PHE A 226 -8.80 -4.11 27.17
CA PHE A 226 -7.79 -5.16 27.28
C PHE A 226 -8.39 -6.54 26.98
N LEU A 227 -9.56 -6.86 27.54
CA LEU A 227 -10.27 -8.12 27.25
C LEU A 227 -10.67 -8.21 25.76
N THR A 228 -11.17 -7.12 25.18
CA THR A 228 -11.48 -7.05 23.74
C THR A 228 -10.23 -7.27 22.91
N LEU A 229 -9.13 -6.63 23.25
CA LEU A 229 -7.84 -6.77 22.56
C LEU A 229 -7.34 -8.22 22.65
N THR A 230 -7.35 -8.83 23.86
CA THR A 230 -6.93 -10.21 24.05
C THR A 230 -7.79 -11.17 23.21
N LEU A 231 -9.12 -11.04 23.30
CA LEU A 231 -10.04 -11.90 22.55
C LEU A 231 -9.83 -11.76 21.02
N THR A 232 -9.68 -10.54 20.53
CA THR A 232 -9.52 -10.28 19.10
C THR A 232 -8.13 -10.60 18.57
N LEU A 233 -7.08 -10.60 19.40
CA LEU A 233 -5.72 -10.97 18.99
C LEU A 233 -5.42 -12.47 19.13
N THR A 234 -6.21 -13.23 19.90
CA THR A 234 -5.97 -14.66 20.07
C THR A 234 -5.90 -15.44 18.75
N PRO A 235 -6.82 -15.27 17.78
CA PRO A 235 -6.72 -15.99 16.50
C PRO A 235 -5.44 -15.63 15.72
N LEU A 236 -5.04 -14.36 15.74
CA LEU A 236 -3.80 -13.91 15.09
C LEU A 236 -2.57 -14.52 15.76
N PHE A 237 -2.53 -14.54 17.09
CA PHE A 237 -1.44 -15.12 17.87
C PHE A 237 -1.30 -16.62 17.62
N VAL A 238 -2.42 -17.36 17.68
CA VAL A 238 -2.46 -18.80 17.36
C VAL A 238 -1.96 -19.06 15.93
N SER A 239 -2.40 -18.25 14.97
CA SER A 239 -1.97 -18.40 13.58
C SER A 239 -0.46 -18.13 13.39
N VAL A 240 0.12 -17.16 14.10
CA VAL A 240 1.55 -16.83 13.98
C VAL A 240 2.41 -17.90 14.67
N VAL A 241 1.98 -18.42 15.81
CA VAL A 241 2.75 -19.47 16.55
C VAL A 241 2.59 -20.84 15.90
N GLY A 242 1.43 -21.14 15.33
CA GLY A 242 1.10 -22.44 14.75
C GLY A 242 1.46 -22.62 13.27
N SER A 243 1.98 -21.59 12.60
CA SER A 243 2.33 -21.64 11.18
C SER A 243 3.65 -20.92 10.90
N ASP A 244 4.19 -21.14 9.70
CA ASP A 244 5.36 -20.40 9.19
C ASP A 244 5.09 -18.91 8.92
N ALA A 245 3.97 -18.36 9.42
CA ALA A 245 3.61 -16.95 9.24
C ALA A 245 4.62 -15.96 9.85
N ALA A 246 5.49 -16.42 10.75
CA ALA A 246 6.66 -15.67 11.23
C ALA A 246 7.79 -15.60 10.17
N SER A 247 7.78 -16.46 9.16
CA SER A 247 8.83 -16.59 8.13
C SER A 247 9.04 -15.31 7.31
N ARG A 248 7.98 -14.50 7.12
CA ARG A 248 8.11 -13.22 6.41
C ARG A 248 9.08 -12.24 7.07
N PHE A 249 9.17 -12.26 8.40
CA PHE A 249 10.13 -11.40 9.10
C PHE A 249 11.58 -11.77 8.78
N THR A 250 11.82 -13.05 8.49
CA THR A 250 13.14 -13.56 8.08
C THR A 250 13.41 -13.31 6.58
N GLY A 251 12.38 -13.18 5.73
CA GLY A 251 12.53 -12.98 4.28
C GLY A 251 12.71 -11.52 3.86
N VAL A 252 11.98 -10.57 4.48
CA VAL A 252 11.96 -9.14 4.05
C VAL A 252 12.52 -8.16 5.07
N GLY A 253 12.88 -8.61 6.28
CA GLY A 253 13.50 -7.78 7.31
C GLY A 253 14.91 -7.34 6.91
N PHE A 254 15.33 -6.14 7.31
CA PHE A 254 16.69 -5.65 7.04
C PHE A 254 17.81 -6.53 7.66
N THR A 255 17.47 -7.45 8.56
CA THR A 255 18.37 -8.45 9.11
C THR A 255 18.63 -9.64 8.19
N SER A 256 17.80 -9.82 7.15
CA SER A 256 17.97 -10.87 6.13
C SER A 256 19.00 -10.48 5.07
N ASP A 257 19.30 -9.19 4.94
CA ASP A 257 20.35 -8.70 4.07
C ASP A 257 21.72 -9.06 4.66
N PRO A 258 22.58 -9.83 3.96
CA PRO A 258 23.94 -10.14 4.40
C PRO A 258 24.88 -8.93 4.36
N GLY A 259 24.52 -7.84 3.63
CA GLY A 259 25.33 -6.64 3.46
C GLY A 259 25.83 -6.03 4.76
N PRO A 260 24.98 -5.79 5.78
CA PRO A 260 25.42 -5.28 7.08
C PRO A 260 26.44 -6.17 7.79
N VAL A 261 26.28 -7.50 7.72
CA VAL A 261 27.22 -8.45 8.33
C VAL A 261 28.56 -8.46 7.59
N ASN A 262 28.50 -8.46 6.26
CA ASN A 262 29.70 -8.36 5.40
C ASN A 262 30.46 -7.06 5.70
N ARG A 263 29.74 -5.94 5.86
CA ARG A 263 30.34 -4.66 6.21
C ARG A 263 31.01 -4.67 7.59
N ILE A 264 30.45 -5.36 8.59
CA ILE A 264 31.11 -5.56 9.89
C ILE A 264 32.44 -6.30 9.73
N ASN A 265 32.46 -7.37 8.93
CA ASN A 265 33.66 -8.17 8.70
C ASN A 265 34.74 -7.37 7.97
N GLU A 266 34.35 -6.63 6.95
CA GLU A 266 35.22 -5.71 6.21
C GLU A 266 35.85 -4.65 7.12
N LEU A 267 35.02 -3.92 7.89
CA LEU A 267 35.50 -2.87 8.81
C LEU A 267 36.44 -3.42 9.88
N ARG A 268 36.18 -4.63 10.40
CA ARG A 268 37.08 -5.28 11.34
C ARG A 268 38.40 -5.68 10.70
N GLY A 269 38.36 -6.12 9.43
CA GLY A 269 39.56 -6.48 8.68
C GLY A 269 40.44 -5.27 8.28
N GLN A 270 39.85 -4.08 8.17
CA GLN A 270 40.55 -2.82 7.83
C GLN A 270 41.28 -2.19 9.03
N HIS A 271 41.14 -2.70 10.26
CA HIS A 271 41.88 -2.17 11.41
C HIS A 271 43.37 -2.46 11.27
N PRO A 272 44.25 -1.44 11.43
CA PRO A 272 45.70 -1.67 11.44
C PRO A 272 46.12 -2.53 12.64
N GLY A 273 47.22 -3.27 12.47
CA GLY A 273 47.80 -4.06 13.53
C GLY A 273 48.11 -3.20 14.79
N GLY A 274 47.67 -3.64 15.95
CA GLY A 274 47.82 -2.90 17.21
C GLY A 274 46.53 -2.29 17.78
N VAL A 275 45.44 -2.19 16.99
CA VAL A 275 44.14 -1.85 17.55
C VAL A 275 43.60 -3.04 18.34
N SER A 276 43.19 -2.78 19.61
CA SER A 276 42.60 -3.81 20.46
C SER A 276 41.41 -4.49 19.77
N ALA A 277 41.46 -5.83 19.68
CA ALA A 277 40.34 -6.64 19.17
C ALA A 277 39.02 -6.35 19.89
N VAL A 278 39.07 -5.93 21.16
CA VAL A 278 37.91 -5.52 21.95
C VAL A 278 37.33 -4.23 21.41
N LEU A 279 38.15 -3.22 21.08
CA LEU A 279 37.70 -1.94 20.53
C LEU A 279 37.09 -2.14 19.15
N SER A 280 37.74 -2.93 18.29
CA SER A 280 37.18 -3.28 16.96
C SER A 280 35.81 -3.95 17.04
N LYS A 281 35.64 -4.91 17.97
CA LYS A 281 34.35 -5.57 18.22
C LYS A 281 33.31 -4.65 18.86
N LEU A 282 33.74 -3.69 19.67
CA LEU A 282 32.83 -2.70 20.31
C LEU A 282 32.28 -1.71 19.25
N LEU A 283 33.13 -1.25 18.35
CA LEU A 283 32.75 -0.28 17.30
C LEU A 283 31.99 -0.93 16.15
N HIS A 284 32.40 -2.13 15.74
CA HIS A 284 31.84 -2.84 14.59
C HIS A 284 31.14 -4.13 15.03
N ASN A 285 29.88 -3.99 15.43
CA ASN A 285 29.02 -5.09 15.84
C ASN A 285 27.62 -4.96 15.23
N LYS A 286 26.83 -6.04 15.30
CA LYS A 286 25.47 -6.08 14.76
C LYS A 286 24.57 -4.96 15.30
N PRO A 287 24.45 -4.72 16.62
CA PRO A 287 23.64 -3.61 17.15
C PRO A 287 23.99 -2.24 16.54
N VAL A 288 25.28 -1.91 16.47
CA VAL A 288 25.73 -0.61 15.91
C VAL A 288 25.37 -0.49 14.44
N ILE A 289 25.73 -1.49 13.61
CA ILE A 289 25.47 -1.44 12.17
C ILE A 289 23.96 -1.44 11.87
N TYR A 290 23.18 -2.27 12.54
CA TYR A 290 21.72 -2.28 12.34
C TYR A 290 21.04 -1.00 12.83
N THR A 291 21.54 -0.35 13.89
CA THR A 291 21.03 0.95 14.31
C THR A 291 21.32 2.02 13.25
N ILE A 292 22.53 2.04 12.71
CA ILE A 292 22.91 2.97 11.63
C ILE A 292 22.06 2.71 10.38
N GLN A 293 21.87 1.43 10.01
CA GLN A 293 21.04 1.07 8.86
C GLN A 293 19.58 1.49 9.07
N PHE A 294 19.01 1.22 10.23
CA PHE A 294 17.66 1.69 10.57
C PHE A 294 17.55 3.22 10.47
N ALA A 295 18.51 3.95 11.03
CA ALA A 295 18.51 5.42 10.97
C ALA A 295 18.57 5.94 9.52
N LYS A 296 19.42 5.35 8.66
CA LYS A 296 19.48 5.66 7.24
C LYS A 296 18.15 5.37 6.54
N ASN A 297 17.61 4.18 6.77
CA ASN A 297 16.33 3.75 6.21
C ASN A 297 15.19 4.68 6.66
N TYR A 298 15.18 5.07 7.93
CA TYR A 298 14.17 5.95 8.49
C TYR A 298 14.24 7.36 7.88
N LEU A 299 15.43 7.94 7.81
CA LEU A 299 15.64 9.28 7.25
C LEU A 299 15.34 9.32 5.73
N SER A 300 15.58 8.23 5.00
CA SER A 300 15.29 8.18 3.57
C SER A 300 13.81 8.39 3.23
N HIS A 301 12.88 8.11 4.16
CA HIS A 301 11.45 8.38 3.96
C HIS A 301 11.10 9.88 4.05
N PHE A 302 12.00 10.71 4.58
CA PHE A 302 11.87 12.18 4.59
C PHE A 302 12.70 12.85 3.51
N ASP A 303 13.37 12.08 2.64
CA ASP A 303 14.16 12.60 1.54
C ASP A 303 13.27 13.36 0.53
N GLY A 304 13.76 14.52 0.08
CA GLY A 304 13.04 15.37 -0.85
C GLY A 304 12.82 14.70 -2.22
N ASN A 305 13.76 13.86 -2.66
CA ASN A 305 13.62 13.11 -3.89
C ASN A 305 12.47 12.09 -3.80
N PHE A 306 12.37 11.37 -2.69
CA PHE A 306 11.28 10.44 -2.43
C PHE A 306 9.93 11.13 -2.32
N LEU A 307 9.85 12.22 -1.55
CA LEU A 307 8.58 12.88 -1.31
C LEU A 307 8.07 13.72 -2.49
N PHE A 308 8.96 14.44 -3.20
CA PHE A 308 8.52 15.51 -4.10
C PHE A 308 8.96 15.36 -5.56
N VAL A 309 9.92 14.48 -5.88
CA VAL A 309 10.52 14.44 -7.23
C VAL A 309 10.24 13.11 -7.92
N ASN A 310 10.85 12.01 -7.45
CA ASN A 310 10.83 10.72 -8.14
C ASN A 310 9.95 9.65 -7.47
N GLY A 311 9.51 9.86 -6.22
CA GLY A 311 8.73 8.87 -5.49
C GLY A 311 9.51 7.61 -5.13
N ASP A 312 8.80 6.47 -5.10
CA ASP A 312 9.34 5.15 -4.77
C ASP A 312 10.31 4.63 -5.85
N THR A 313 11.22 3.75 -5.49
CA THR A 313 12.09 3.04 -6.44
C THR A 313 11.35 1.93 -7.20
N ILE A 314 10.28 1.39 -6.62
CA ILE A 314 9.47 0.32 -7.20
C ILE A 314 8.48 0.93 -8.20
N ALA A 315 8.54 0.51 -9.47
CA ALA A 315 7.75 1.08 -10.56
C ALA A 315 6.23 1.04 -10.33
N ARG A 316 5.72 -0.01 -9.68
CA ARG A 316 4.29 -0.13 -9.37
C ARG A 316 3.82 0.74 -8.19
N ASN A 317 4.75 1.30 -7.39
CA ASN A 317 4.45 2.15 -6.23
C ASN A 317 4.52 3.64 -6.54
N LYS A 318 4.77 4.02 -7.77
CA LYS A 318 4.91 5.43 -8.21
C LYS A 318 4.26 5.66 -9.56
N VAL A 319 4.02 6.92 -9.87
CA VAL A 319 3.70 7.39 -11.21
C VAL A 319 4.97 8.03 -11.80
N PRO A 320 5.29 7.82 -13.10
CA PRO A 320 6.49 8.39 -13.71
C PRO A 320 6.62 9.90 -13.45
N GLU A 321 7.84 10.39 -13.26
CA GLU A 321 8.16 11.81 -13.11
C GLU A 321 7.33 12.57 -12.06
N THR A 322 6.77 11.86 -11.08
CA THR A 322 5.98 12.49 -10.01
C THR A 322 6.48 12.03 -8.64
N GLY A 323 6.54 12.97 -7.70
CA GLY A 323 6.72 12.66 -6.29
C GLY A 323 5.45 12.10 -5.65
N LEU A 324 5.56 11.67 -4.41
CA LEU A 324 4.42 11.23 -3.60
C LEU A 324 3.54 12.42 -3.14
N LEU A 325 4.14 13.60 -3.05
CA LEU A 325 3.50 14.89 -2.76
C LEU A 325 3.80 15.84 -3.91
N TYR A 326 3.02 16.91 -4.01
CA TYR A 326 3.30 17.97 -4.99
C TYR A 326 4.51 18.80 -4.59
N LEU A 327 5.23 19.34 -5.56
CA LEU A 327 6.41 20.16 -5.30
C LEU A 327 6.09 21.42 -4.48
N THR A 328 4.88 21.97 -4.65
CA THR A 328 4.40 23.11 -3.83
C THR A 328 4.22 22.76 -2.36
N ASP A 329 4.03 21.47 -2.04
CA ASP A 329 3.85 21.03 -0.65
C ASP A 329 5.10 21.27 0.20
N VAL A 330 6.30 21.38 -0.41
CA VAL A 330 7.54 21.75 0.30
C VAL A 330 7.36 23.06 1.07
N ILE A 331 6.85 24.10 0.39
CA ILE A 331 6.63 25.43 0.99
C ILE A 331 5.53 25.34 2.06
N LEU A 332 4.48 24.63 1.77
CA LEU A 332 3.34 24.49 2.67
C LEU A 332 3.71 23.69 3.93
N LEU A 333 4.47 22.61 3.77
CA LEU A 333 5.02 21.86 4.91
C LEU A 333 5.91 22.72 5.79
N PHE A 334 6.78 23.55 5.20
CA PHE A 334 7.62 24.48 5.96
C PHE A 334 6.78 25.40 6.86
N PHE A 335 5.74 26.04 6.31
CA PHE A 335 4.86 26.89 7.10
C PHE A 335 4.02 26.12 8.12
N GLY A 336 3.57 24.91 7.77
CA GLY A 336 2.82 24.03 8.67
C GLY A 336 3.66 23.54 9.85
N ILE A 337 4.91 23.15 9.60
CA ILE A 337 5.88 22.75 10.63
C ILE A 337 6.15 23.93 11.58
N ILE A 338 6.42 25.13 11.05
CA ILE A 338 6.60 26.33 11.87
C ILE A 338 5.35 26.60 12.74
N TYR A 339 4.16 26.40 12.18
CA TYR A 339 2.92 26.52 12.96
C TYR A 339 2.90 25.52 14.12
N LEU A 340 3.16 24.24 13.89
CA LEU A 340 3.17 23.20 14.93
C LEU A 340 4.21 23.47 16.03
N LEU A 341 5.40 23.92 15.64
CA LEU A 341 6.48 24.25 16.59
C LEU A 341 6.13 25.45 17.48
N ARG A 342 5.42 26.46 16.92
CA ARG A 342 5.02 27.66 17.65
C ARG A 342 3.77 27.49 18.51
N HIS A 343 2.99 26.43 18.28
CA HIS A 343 1.75 26.17 19.02
C HIS A 343 1.80 24.76 19.64
N PRO A 344 2.73 24.51 20.58
CA PRO A 344 2.83 23.20 21.22
C PRO A 344 1.59 22.93 22.08
N GLY A 345 1.00 21.76 21.91
CA GLY A 345 -0.19 21.33 22.65
C GLY A 345 -0.45 19.84 22.49
N PRO A 346 -1.43 19.28 23.21
CA PRO A 346 -1.74 17.86 23.11
C PRO A 346 -2.06 17.41 21.68
N ASN A 347 -2.82 18.22 20.96
CA ASN A 347 -3.26 17.91 19.60
C ASN A 347 -2.10 17.93 18.57
N THR A 348 -1.18 18.90 18.71
CA THR A 348 0.02 18.98 17.87
C THR A 348 0.99 17.84 18.17
N LYS A 349 1.07 17.39 19.44
CA LYS A 349 1.87 16.21 19.82
C LYS A 349 1.35 14.92 19.17
N ILE A 350 0.03 14.77 18.96
CA ILE A 350 -0.54 13.62 18.23
C ILE A 350 -0.04 13.62 16.79
N ILE A 351 -0.01 14.75 16.11
CA ILE A 351 0.45 14.86 14.72
C ILE A 351 1.93 14.49 14.62
N TRP A 352 2.77 14.97 15.54
CA TRP A 352 4.18 14.60 15.62
C TRP A 352 4.37 13.12 15.90
N LEU A 353 3.68 12.58 16.91
CA LEU A 353 3.73 11.16 17.23
C LEU A 353 3.40 10.30 15.99
N TRP A 354 2.32 10.65 15.31
CA TRP A 354 1.88 9.94 14.11
C TRP A 354 2.91 10.03 12.99
N LEU A 355 3.38 11.23 12.64
CA LEU A 355 4.37 11.44 11.59
C LEU A 355 5.66 10.68 11.86
N LEU A 356 6.16 10.70 13.11
CA LEU A 356 7.41 10.05 13.47
C LEU A 356 7.29 8.52 13.56
N LEU A 357 6.12 7.98 13.89
CA LEU A 357 5.92 6.53 13.93
C LEU A 357 5.61 5.94 12.54
N ALA A 358 5.05 6.73 11.62
CA ALA A 358 4.56 6.21 10.34
C ALA A 358 5.62 5.48 9.48
N PRO A 359 6.88 5.93 9.34
CA PRO A 359 7.87 5.23 8.53
C PRO A 359 8.58 4.07 9.26
N VAL A 360 8.34 3.86 10.57
CA VAL A 360 9.09 2.86 11.37
C VAL A 360 8.98 1.45 10.76
N ALA A 361 7.77 1.02 10.38
CA ALA A 361 7.58 -0.30 9.79
C ALA A 361 8.33 -0.49 8.46
N ALA A 362 8.31 0.53 7.60
CA ALA A 362 9.04 0.53 6.34
C ALA A 362 10.56 0.49 6.56
N SER A 363 11.06 1.20 7.56
CA SER A 363 12.49 1.30 7.90
C SER A 363 13.09 -0.01 8.42
N LEU A 364 12.24 -0.94 8.89
CA LEU A 364 12.63 -2.28 9.32
C LEU A 364 12.78 -3.29 8.17
N THR A 365 12.64 -2.85 6.93
CA THR A 365 12.76 -3.69 5.74
C THR A 365 13.98 -3.30 4.89
N PHE A 366 14.41 -4.15 3.95
CA PHE A 366 15.60 -3.88 3.13
C PHE A 366 15.30 -3.00 1.90
N GLN A 367 14.06 -3.02 1.38
CA GLN A 367 13.65 -2.14 0.25
C GLN A 367 13.16 -0.79 0.81
N VAL A 368 14.01 0.21 0.77
CA VAL A 368 13.73 1.55 1.32
C VAL A 368 14.31 2.66 0.43
N PRO A 369 13.67 3.84 0.36
CA PRO A 369 12.37 4.16 0.96
C PRO A 369 11.21 3.42 0.25
N HIS A 370 10.08 3.20 0.93
CA HIS A 370 8.98 2.38 0.41
C HIS A 370 7.62 3.06 0.63
N ALA A 371 7.02 3.56 -0.43
CA ALA A 371 5.79 4.36 -0.37
C ALA A 371 4.59 3.59 0.19
N LEU A 372 4.42 2.32 -0.21
CA LEU A 372 3.34 1.47 0.25
C LEU A 372 3.41 1.22 1.77
N ARG A 373 4.59 0.80 2.27
CA ARG A 373 4.77 0.48 3.70
C ARG A 373 4.74 1.71 4.59
N ALA A 374 5.08 2.89 4.05
CA ALA A 374 5.07 4.17 4.75
C ALA A 374 3.80 4.99 4.51
N GLN A 375 2.74 4.43 3.92
CA GLN A 375 1.52 5.16 3.54
C GLN A 375 0.90 5.94 4.71
N MET A 376 1.06 5.47 5.95
CA MET A 376 0.57 6.19 7.13
C MET A 376 1.15 7.61 7.30
N MET A 377 2.26 7.96 6.61
CA MET A 377 2.83 9.31 6.60
C MET A 377 1.93 10.33 5.88
N VAL A 378 1.19 9.90 4.86
CA VAL A 378 0.41 10.84 4.03
C VAL A 378 -0.61 11.65 4.84
N TYR A 379 -1.20 11.05 5.86
CA TYR A 379 -2.26 11.67 6.65
C TYR A 379 -1.77 12.82 7.53
N PRO A 380 -0.75 12.65 8.42
CA PRO A 380 -0.21 13.76 9.18
C PRO A 380 0.44 14.83 8.28
N LEU A 381 1.11 14.44 7.17
CA LEU A 381 1.64 15.39 6.19
C LEU A 381 0.52 16.22 5.56
N THR A 382 -0.61 15.62 5.19
CA THR A 382 -1.79 16.34 4.68
C THR A 382 -2.33 17.36 5.68
N ILE A 383 -2.39 17.01 6.96
CA ILE A 383 -2.82 17.95 8.01
C ILE A 383 -1.81 19.10 8.15
N ILE A 384 -0.50 18.82 8.09
CA ILE A 384 0.57 19.83 8.18
C ILE A 384 0.52 20.76 6.95
N ILE A 385 0.28 20.23 5.74
CA ILE A 385 0.10 21.03 4.53
C ILE A 385 -1.11 21.96 4.69
N ALA A 386 -2.23 21.46 5.20
CA ALA A 386 -3.43 22.26 5.43
C ALA A 386 -3.17 23.40 6.45
N LEU A 387 -2.39 23.13 7.51
CA LEU A 387 -1.94 24.16 8.45
C LEU A 387 -1.03 25.21 7.77
N GLY A 388 -0.17 24.76 6.86
CA GLY A 388 0.69 25.64 6.06
C GLY A 388 -0.11 26.57 5.15
N ILE A 389 -1.09 26.04 4.44
CA ILE A 389 -2.04 26.83 3.64
C ILE A 389 -2.73 27.85 4.52
N TYR A 390 -3.26 27.42 5.65
CA TYR A 390 -3.91 28.31 6.60
C TYR A 390 -2.99 29.45 7.05
N LYS A 391 -1.74 29.12 7.44
CA LYS A 391 -0.75 30.11 7.90
C LYS A 391 -0.37 31.10 6.79
N LEU A 392 -0.15 30.59 5.57
CA LEU A 392 0.17 31.40 4.40
C LEU A 392 -0.94 32.42 4.10
N PHE A 393 -2.20 32.06 4.28
CA PHE A 393 -3.34 32.93 4.04
C PHE A 393 -3.65 33.86 5.22
N ALA A 394 -3.21 33.53 6.43
CA ALA A 394 -3.34 34.43 7.59
C ALA A 394 -2.32 35.60 7.58
N CYS A 395 -1.18 35.44 6.89
CA CYS A 395 -0.09 36.44 6.87
C CYS A 395 -0.43 37.76 6.19
N PRO A 396 -1.15 37.86 5.05
CA PRO A 396 -1.37 39.13 4.38
C PRO A 396 -2.39 40.00 5.11
N SER A 397 -2.00 41.22 5.46
CA SER A 397 -2.88 42.23 6.09
C SER A 397 -3.97 42.75 5.14
N LYS A 398 -3.67 42.79 3.82
CA LYS A 398 -4.59 43.33 2.79
C LYS A 398 -5.42 42.22 2.14
N PRO A 399 -6.77 42.34 2.06
CA PRO A 399 -7.67 41.33 1.51
C PRO A 399 -7.36 40.95 0.06
N TRP A 400 -6.91 41.87 -0.79
CA TRP A 400 -6.60 41.60 -2.18
C TRP A 400 -5.36 40.70 -2.31
N ARG A 401 -4.31 40.88 -1.51
CA ARG A 401 -3.11 40.02 -1.50
C ARG A 401 -3.48 38.60 -1.13
N ARG A 402 -4.37 38.43 -0.16
CA ARG A 402 -4.89 37.12 0.24
C ARG A 402 -5.62 36.43 -0.89
N ARG A 403 -6.46 37.14 -1.68
CA ARG A 403 -7.13 36.60 -2.85
C ARG A 403 -6.15 36.18 -3.94
N VAL A 404 -5.11 36.97 -4.20
CA VAL A 404 -4.06 36.67 -5.19
C VAL A 404 -3.31 35.39 -4.79
N ILE A 405 -2.85 35.27 -3.53
CA ILE A 405 -2.16 34.08 -3.04
C ILE A 405 -3.08 32.85 -3.13
N CYS A 406 -4.35 32.98 -2.76
CA CYS A 406 -5.37 31.93 -2.91
C CYS A 406 -5.50 31.45 -4.35
N GLY A 407 -5.63 32.39 -5.27
CA GLY A 407 -5.73 32.11 -6.71
C GLY A 407 -4.48 31.41 -7.23
N LEU A 408 -3.29 31.87 -6.85
CA LEU A 408 -2.04 31.26 -7.24
C LEU A 408 -1.92 29.82 -6.72
N VAL A 409 -2.18 29.58 -5.43
CA VAL A 409 -2.14 28.22 -4.86
C VAL A 409 -3.15 27.32 -5.57
N PHE A 410 -4.37 27.80 -5.81
CA PHE A 410 -5.38 27.02 -6.54
C PHE A 410 -4.93 26.67 -7.96
N VAL A 411 -4.43 27.65 -8.72
CA VAL A 411 -3.97 27.43 -10.12
C VAL A 411 -2.81 26.46 -10.16
N VAL A 412 -1.83 26.58 -9.25
CA VAL A 412 -0.68 25.70 -9.21
C VAL A 412 -1.10 24.27 -8.81
N TYR A 413 -1.98 24.10 -7.83
CA TYR A 413 -2.50 22.79 -7.46
C TYR A 413 -3.33 22.16 -8.60
N ALA A 414 -4.18 22.95 -9.25
CA ALA A 414 -4.97 22.47 -10.40
C ALA A 414 -4.07 22.00 -11.56
N TRP A 415 -2.99 22.75 -11.84
CA TRP A 415 -2.00 22.38 -12.84
C TRP A 415 -1.25 21.09 -12.45
N GLN A 416 -0.77 20.98 -11.20
CA GLN A 416 -0.06 19.79 -10.72
C GLN A 416 -0.95 18.56 -10.69
N LEU A 417 -2.22 18.70 -10.29
CA LEU A 417 -3.19 17.62 -10.37
C LEU A 417 -3.43 17.20 -11.83
N SER A 418 -3.61 18.17 -12.73
CA SER A 418 -3.81 17.88 -14.16
C SER A 418 -2.59 17.16 -14.74
N ARG A 419 -1.37 17.62 -14.42
CA ARG A 419 -0.13 16.93 -14.81
C ARG A 419 -0.08 15.51 -14.25
N TYR A 420 -0.34 15.32 -12.94
CA TYR A 420 -0.37 13.99 -12.31
C TYR A 420 -1.38 13.06 -13.00
N LEU A 421 -2.59 13.54 -13.29
CA LEU A 421 -3.60 12.73 -13.97
C LEU A 421 -3.19 12.40 -15.42
N HIS A 422 -2.55 13.33 -16.11
CA HIS A 422 -1.99 13.07 -17.45
C HIS A 422 -0.90 11.99 -17.39
N GLU A 423 0.06 12.11 -16.47
CA GLU A 423 1.09 11.07 -16.24
C GLU A 423 0.45 9.72 -15.90
N TYR A 424 -0.55 9.70 -15.02
CA TYR A 424 -1.22 8.49 -14.56
C TYR A 424 -2.01 7.77 -15.66
N TYR A 425 -2.74 8.51 -16.50
CA TYR A 425 -3.61 7.89 -17.53
C TYR A 425 -2.94 7.70 -18.88
N VAL A 426 -1.92 8.48 -19.21
CA VAL A 426 -1.28 8.49 -20.54
C VAL A 426 0.09 7.84 -20.50
N HIS A 427 0.99 8.30 -19.63
CA HIS A 427 2.39 7.87 -19.64
C HIS A 427 2.66 6.62 -18.79
N TYR A 428 2.02 6.48 -17.65
CA TYR A 428 2.23 5.34 -16.77
C TYR A 428 1.99 3.98 -17.44
N PRO A 429 0.90 3.77 -18.20
CA PRO A 429 0.67 2.54 -18.94
C PRO A 429 1.76 2.21 -19.96
N GLN A 430 2.39 3.21 -20.53
CA GLN A 430 3.44 3.06 -21.54
C GLN A 430 4.82 2.86 -20.93
N THR A 431 5.09 3.50 -19.78
CA THR A 431 6.40 3.49 -19.15
C THR A 431 6.63 2.21 -18.32
N TYR A 432 5.62 1.77 -17.57
CA TYR A 432 5.73 0.62 -16.66
C TYR A 432 4.65 -0.44 -16.85
N PRO A 433 4.32 -0.86 -18.09
CA PRO A 433 3.27 -1.86 -18.31
C PRO A 433 3.62 -3.21 -17.66
N PHE A 434 4.90 -3.60 -17.65
CA PHE A 434 5.40 -4.82 -17.04
C PHE A 434 5.21 -4.86 -15.52
N ALA A 435 5.24 -3.69 -14.85
CA ALA A 435 5.09 -3.61 -13.39
C ALA A 435 3.66 -3.95 -12.91
N TRP A 436 2.70 -3.92 -13.83
CA TRP A 436 1.30 -4.30 -13.62
C TRP A 436 0.91 -5.54 -14.43
N GLU A 437 1.90 -6.28 -14.94
CA GLU A 437 1.71 -7.53 -15.70
C GLU A 437 0.65 -7.37 -16.81
N TYR A 438 0.74 -6.23 -17.52
CA TYR A 438 -0.15 -5.95 -18.65
C TYR A 438 0.01 -7.02 -19.75
N GLY A 439 -1.10 -7.37 -20.40
CA GLY A 439 -1.12 -8.38 -21.47
C GLY A 439 -1.56 -9.77 -21.01
N PHE A 440 -1.56 -10.06 -19.70
CA PHE A 440 -2.04 -11.36 -19.20
C PHE A 440 -3.52 -11.61 -19.50
N LYS A 441 -4.36 -10.60 -19.44
CA LYS A 441 -5.79 -10.71 -19.75
C LYS A 441 -6.02 -11.20 -21.18
N GLU A 442 -5.36 -10.57 -22.11
CA GLU A 442 -5.41 -10.90 -23.54
C GLU A 442 -4.78 -12.24 -23.81
N MET A 443 -3.64 -12.53 -23.18
CA MET A 443 -2.92 -13.80 -23.29
C MET A 443 -3.79 -14.96 -22.80
N VAL A 444 -4.38 -14.86 -21.61
CA VAL A 444 -5.25 -15.90 -21.05
C VAL A 444 -6.52 -16.07 -21.88
N SER A 445 -7.10 -14.99 -22.40
CA SER A 445 -8.23 -15.05 -23.31
C SER A 445 -7.90 -15.83 -24.58
N TYR A 446 -6.74 -15.57 -25.19
CA TYR A 446 -6.28 -16.31 -26.37
C TYR A 446 -6.01 -17.78 -26.03
N VAL A 447 -5.25 -18.07 -24.98
CA VAL A 447 -4.95 -19.44 -24.55
C VAL A 447 -6.24 -20.23 -24.32
N ASN A 448 -7.24 -19.64 -23.64
CA ASN A 448 -8.52 -20.30 -23.40
C ASN A 448 -9.29 -20.62 -24.68
N SER A 449 -9.14 -19.81 -25.73
CA SER A 449 -9.83 -20.04 -27.03
C SER A 449 -9.25 -21.22 -27.81
N VAL A 450 -7.98 -21.59 -27.55
CA VAL A 450 -7.26 -22.63 -28.33
C VAL A 450 -6.75 -23.81 -27.49
N LYS A 451 -6.82 -23.74 -26.16
CA LYS A 451 -6.21 -24.70 -25.23
C LYS A 451 -6.57 -26.16 -25.50
N ASP A 452 -7.78 -26.46 -26.00
CA ASP A 452 -8.27 -27.82 -26.20
C ASP A 452 -7.63 -28.49 -27.42
N ARG A 453 -6.84 -27.76 -28.22
CA ARG A 453 -6.09 -28.27 -29.37
C ARG A 453 -4.71 -28.83 -28.99
N TYR A 454 -4.26 -28.57 -27.74
CA TYR A 454 -2.91 -28.90 -27.30
C TYR A 454 -2.93 -29.82 -26.08
N GLU A 455 -1.98 -30.70 -26.02
CA GLU A 455 -1.78 -31.60 -24.88
C GLU A 455 -1.09 -30.88 -23.72
N LYS A 456 -0.20 -29.92 -24.04
CA LYS A 456 0.58 -29.16 -23.07
C LYS A 456 0.55 -27.67 -23.38
N ILE A 457 0.49 -26.85 -22.34
CA ILE A 457 0.54 -25.38 -22.43
C ILE A 457 1.63 -24.89 -21.52
N ILE A 458 2.64 -24.25 -22.10
CA ILE A 458 3.81 -23.72 -21.38
C ILE A 458 3.71 -22.20 -21.39
N ILE A 459 3.72 -21.60 -20.21
CA ILE A 459 3.64 -20.16 -20.03
C ILE A 459 4.91 -19.69 -19.33
N THR A 460 5.56 -18.67 -19.88
CA THR A 460 6.77 -18.09 -19.31
C THR A 460 6.58 -17.62 -17.87
N ASP A 461 7.58 -17.85 -17.04
CA ASP A 461 7.68 -17.30 -15.68
C ASP A 461 8.53 -16.01 -15.61
N PHE A 462 8.81 -15.41 -16.76
CA PHE A 462 9.54 -14.13 -16.86
C PHE A 462 8.85 -12.99 -16.09
N TYR A 463 7.51 -12.97 -16.11
CA TYR A 463 6.69 -12.08 -15.29
C TYR A 463 6.32 -12.76 -13.97
N ASP A 464 6.10 -11.95 -12.92
CA ASP A 464 5.87 -12.46 -11.56
C ASP A 464 4.60 -13.33 -11.49
N GLN A 465 4.72 -14.53 -10.92
CA GLN A 465 3.63 -15.44 -10.54
C GLN A 465 2.55 -15.68 -11.62
N PRO A 466 2.90 -16.12 -12.83
CA PRO A 466 1.97 -16.26 -13.96
C PRO A 466 0.78 -17.18 -13.70
N TYR A 467 0.93 -18.19 -12.83
CA TYR A 467 -0.12 -19.15 -12.52
C TYR A 467 -1.36 -18.49 -11.93
N ILE A 468 -1.18 -17.53 -11.01
CA ILE A 468 -2.29 -16.88 -10.32
C ILE A 468 -3.08 -15.94 -11.26
N LEU A 469 -2.38 -15.29 -12.18
CA LEU A 469 -3.00 -14.48 -13.24
C LEU A 469 -3.82 -15.35 -14.19
N TYR A 470 -3.28 -16.52 -14.56
CA TYR A 470 -4.04 -17.50 -15.35
C TYR A 470 -5.30 -17.97 -14.60
N LEU A 471 -5.19 -18.33 -13.32
CA LEU A 471 -6.32 -18.75 -12.49
C LEU A 471 -7.40 -17.68 -12.41
N PHE A 472 -6.99 -16.44 -12.18
CA PHE A 472 -7.90 -15.30 -12.06
C PHE A 472 -8.68 -15.05 -13.36
N TYR A 473 -7.97 -14.87 -14.48
CA TYR A 473 -8.60 -14.51 -15.75
C TYR A 473 -9.37 -15.67 -16.40
N SER A 474 -8.92 -16.90 -16.21
CA SER A 474 -9.64 -18.09 -16.68
C SER A 474 -10.81 -18.48 -15.77
N ARG A 475 -10.91 -17.87 -14.58
CA ARG A 475 -11.83 -18.30 -13.51
C ARG A 475 -11.72 -19.79 -13.25
N TYR A 476 -10.47 -20.30 -13.19
CA TYR A 476 -10.23 -21.73 -13.03
C TYR A 476 -10.94 -22.27 -11.79
N PRO A 477 -11.64 -23.44 -11.87
CA PRO A 477 -12.40 -23.95 -10.75
C PRO A 477 -11.51 -24.23 -9.52
N PRO A 478 -11.73 -23.57 -8.35
CA PRO A 478 -10.84 -23.70 -7.20
C PRO A 478 -10.69 -25.13 -6.68
N ALA A 479 -11.78 -25.91 -6.65
CA ALA A 479 -11.72 -27.31 -6.21
C ALA A 479 -10.80 -28.17 -7.10
N GLN A 480 -10.77 -27.91 -8.40
CA GLN A 480 -9.86 -28.61 -9.32
C GLN A 480 -8.42 -28.19 -9.09
N PHE A 481 -8.16 -26.86 -8.96
CA PHE A 481 -6.83 -26.36 -8.70
C PHE A 481 -6.27 -26.92 -7.39
N GLN A 482 -7.05 -26.90 -6.30
CA GLN A 482 -6.67 -27.43 -4.99
C GLN A 482 -6.23 -28.89 -5.04
N SER A 483 -6.81 -29.70 -5.95
CA SER A 483 -6.47 -31.13 -6.10
C SER A 483 -5.30 -31.40 -7.05
N GLN A 484 -4.93 -30.45 -7.90
CA GLN A 484 -3.99 -30.68 -9.02
C GLN A 484 -2.63 -30.00 -8.84
N HIS A 485 -2.56 -28.91 -8.05
CA HIS A 485 -1.31 -28.17 -7.91
C HIS A 485 -0.41 -28.75 -6.84
N GLN A 486 0.88 -28.48 -7.00
CA GLN A 486 1.92 -28.69 -5.99
C GLN A 486 2.78 -27.45 -5.86
N LEU A 487 3.04 -27.06 -4.61
CA LEU A 487 3.99 -26.00 -4.30
C LEU A 487 5.42 -26.48 -4.53
N THR A 488 6.27 -25.59 -5.03
CA THR A 488 7.72 -25.84 -5.09
C THR A 488 8.31 -25.89 -3.70
N VAL A 489 9.49 -26.49 -3.56
CA VAL A 489 10.33 -26.33 -2.36
C VAL A 489 10.62 -24.84 -2.18
N ARG A 490 10.57 -24.37 -0.94
CA ARG A 490 10.86 -22.97 -0.61
C ARG A 490 12.30 -22.61 -0.97
N ASP A 491 12.50 -21.45 -1.58
CA ASP A 491 13.82 -20.92 -1.94
C ASP A 491 14.56 -20.33 -0.73
N ILE A 492 15.75 -19.76 -0.98
CA ILE A 492 16.58 -19.13 0.07
C ILE A 492 15.92 -17.92 0.75
N TYR A 493 14.91 -17.31 0.11
CA TYR A 493 14.09 -16.22 0.65
C TYR A 493 12.78 -16.71 1.24
N ASN A 494 12.62 -18.04 1.34
CA ASN A 494 11.44 -18.70 1.88
C ASN A 494 10.16 -18.55 1.02
N PHE A 495 10.31 -18.28 -0.29
CA PHE A 495 9.21 -18.25 -1.25
C PHE A 495 8.98 -19.60 -1.91
N SER A 496 7.74 -19.90 -2.23
CA SER A 496 7.31 -21.04 -3.04
C SER A 496 6.31 -20.56 -4.09
N THR A 497 6.17 -21.32 -5.18
CA THR A 497 5.22 -21.02 -6.24
C THR A 497 4.63 -22.29 -6.82
N VAL A 498 3.63 -22.18 -7.69
CA VAL A 498 3.07 -23.29 -8.45
C VAL A 498 3.68 -23.30 -9.84
N ARG A 499 4.38 -24.39 -10.17
CA ARG A 499 5.02 -24.56 -11.49
C ARG A 499 4.17 -25.32 -12.49
N SER A 500 3.18 -26.08 -12.02
CA SER A 500 2.31 -26.83 -12.91
C SER A 500 1.00 -27.23 -12.24
N PHE A 501 -0.05 -27.33 -13.02
CA PHE A 501 -1.31 -28.01 -12.71
C PHE A 501 -2.02 -28.41 -14.00
N SER A 502 -2.71 -29.57 -14.01
CA SER A 502 -3.34 -30.11 -15.21
C SER A 502 -2.33 -30.17 -16.38
N LYS A 503 -2.65 -29.57 -17.51
CA LYS A 503 -1.77 -29.47 -18.70
C LYS A 503 -0.96 -28.16 -18.78
N PHE A 504 -1.03 -27.30 -17.77
CA PHE A 504 -0.32 -26.03 -17.72
C PHE A 504 1.00 -26.16 -16.98
N GLU A 505 2.05 -25.60 -17.55
CA GLU A 505 3.38 -25.50 -16.96
C GLU A 505 3.85 -24.04 -17.00
N PHE A 506 4.41 -23.54 -15.89
CA PHE A 506 4.89 -22.19 -15.72
C PHE A 506 6.40 -22.22 -15.47
N THR A 507 7.17 -21.90 -16.50
CA THR A 507 8.63 -22.05 -16.48
C THR A 507 9.28 -21.11 -17.48
N SER A 508 10.61 -20.97 -17.38
CA SER A 508 11.36 -20.21 -18.38
C SER A 508 11.26 -20.87 -19.77
N THR A 509 11.14 -20.06 -20.80
CA THR A 509 10.84 -20.48 -22.19
C THR A 509 11.93 -20.17 -23.22
N PRO A 510 13.26 -20.32 -22.91
CA PRO A 510 14.27 -20.15 -23.93
C PRO A 510 14.06 -21.17 -25.05
N TRP A 511 14.20 -20.71 -26.32
CA TRP A 511 13.83 -21.47 -27.50
C TRP A 511 14.44 -22.90 -27.52
N GLU A 512 15.70 -23.02 -27.13
CA GLU A 512 16.42 -24.31 -27.09
C GLU A 512 15.79 -25.35 -26.18
N LYS A 513 15.03 -24.91 -25.16
CA LYS A 513 14.35 -25.81 -24.22
C LYS A 513 12.96 -26.21 -24.68
N VAL A 514 12.29 -25.35 -25.46
CA VAL A 514 10.87 -25.53 -25.77
C VAL A 514 10.60 -25.95 -27.20
N ARG A 515 11.55 -25.79 -28.13
CA ARG A 515 11.41 -26.07 -29.57
C ARG A 515 11.04 -27.52 -29.90
N ASP A 516 11.48 -28.48 -29.08
CA ASP A 516 11.30 -29.92 -29.34
C ASP A 516 10.09 -30.51 -28.57
N ILE A 517 9.27 -29.64 -27.93
CA ILE A 517 8.07 -30.07 -27.19
C ILE A 517 6.89 -30.07 -28.16
N HIS A 518 6.55 -31.24 -28.72
CA HIS A 518 5.45 -31.36 -29.67
C HIS A 518 4.07 -31.30 -29.02
N SER A 519 3.02 -31.05 -29.82
CA SER A 519 1.62 -30.89 -29.39
C SER A 519 1.42 -29.84 -28.30
N SER A 520 2.26 -28.79 -28.29
CA SER A 520 2.28 -27.80 -27.24
C SER A 520 1.96 -26.37 -27.76
N LEU A 521 1.31 -25.58 -26.90
CA LEU A 521 1.20 -24.14 -27.04
C LEU A 521 2.20 -23.50 -26.09
N ILE A 522 3.09 -22.67 -26.62
CA ILE A 522 4.15 -22.01 -25.86
C ILE A 522 3.88 -20.52 -25.85
N VAL A 523 3.69 -19.95 -24.66
CA VAL A 523 3.62 -18.50 -24.41
C VAL A 523 4.95 -18.06 -23.85
N ALA A 524 5.76 -17.43 -24.64
CA ALA A 524 7.14 -17.10 -24.31
C ALA A 524 7.35 -15.60 -24.07
N ALA A 525 8.39 -15.26 -23.29
CA ALA A 525 8.91 -13.90 -23.26
C ALA A 525 9.46 -13.53 -24.65
N PRO A 526 9.35 -12.26 -25.06
CA PRO A 526 9.72 -11.86 -26.44
C PRO A 526 11.17 -12.17 -26.80
N ASP A 527 12.10 -12.04 -25.84
CA ASP A 527 13.54 -12.22 -26.03
C ASP A 527 13.97 -13.69 -26.01
N ASP A 528 13.10 -14.57 -25.50
CA ASP A 528 13.35 -16.02 -25.49
C ASP A 528 13.24 -16.66 -26.88
N ILE A 529 12.58 -15.97 -27.84
CA ILE A 529 12.24 -16.52 -29.14
C ILE A 529 13.01 -15.82 -30.26
N PRO A 530 13.75 -16.57 -31.11
CA PRO A 530 14.45 -16.03 -32.25
C PRO A 530 13.54 -15.19 -33.16
N ALA A 531 14.10 -14.15 -33.77
CA ALA A 531 13.38 -13.27 -34.70
C ALA A 531 13.04 -13.95 -36.03
N VAL A 532 13.78 -15.02 -36.40
CA VAL A 532 13.68 -15.71 -37.70
C VAL A 532 13.62 -17.23 -37.46
N GLY A 533 12.86 -17.92 -38.31
CA GLY A 533 12.80 -19.39 -38.29
C GLY A 533 11.79 -20.00 -37.32
N VAL A 534 10.97 -19.17 -36.66
CA VAL A 534 9.93 -19.63 -35.73
C VAL A 534 8.56 -19.11 -36.17
N HIS A 535 7.57 -19.99 -36.23
CA HIS A 535 6.19 -19.60 -36.57
C HIS A 535 5.45 -19.11 -35.33
N VAL A 536 5.37 -17.78 -35.18
CA VAL A 536 4.60 -17.13 -34.13
C VAL A 536 3.14 -17.03 -34.55
N VAL A 537 2.25 -17.70 -33.83
CA VAL A 537 0.80 -17.73 -34.15
C VAL A 537 0.07 -16.51 -33.61
N ASN A 538 0.56 -15.87 -32.55
CA ASN A 538 0.03 -14.64 -32.03
C ASN A 538 1.10 -13.86 -31.24
N THR A 539 0.96 -12.54 -31.18
CA THR A 539 1.81 -11.67 -30.35
C THR A 539 0.92 -10.73 -29.55
N ILE A 540 1.09 -10.69 -28.25
CA ILE A 540 0.43 -9.74 -27.35
C ILE A 540 1.38 -8.56 -27.14
N TYR A 541 0.86 -7.35 -27.19
CA TYR A 541 1.65 -6.13 -27.09
C TYR A 541 1.33 -5.33 -25.84
N PHE A 542 2.33 -4.67 -25.31
CA PHE A 542 2.17 -3.60 -24.32
C PHE A 542 1.56 -2.34 -24.97
N PRO A 543 1.02 -1.40 -24.16
CA PRO A 543 0.50 -0.14 -24.68
C PRO A 543 1.52 0.72 -25.45
N ASN A 544 2.82 0.51 -25.25
CA ASN A 544 3.92 1.16 -25.96
C ASN A 544 4.33 0.43 -27.26
N ASN A 545 3.50 -0.51 -27.74
CA ASN A 545 3.74 -1.35 -28.91
C ASN A 545 4.95 -2.29 -28.84
N GLN A 546 5.58 -2.43 -27.67
CA GLN A 546 6.57 -3.50 -27.49
C GLN A 546 5.85 -4.84 -27.26
N PRO A 547 6.37 -5.96 -27.77
CA PRO A 547 5.79 -7.26 -27.52
C PRO A 547 5.90 -7.61 -26.03
N ALA A 548 4.76 -8.08 -25.46
CA ALA A 548 4.70 -8.63 -24.10
C ALA A 548 4.87 -10.14 -24.11
N PHE A 549 4.19 -10.81 -25.05
CA PHE A 549 4.27 -12.28 -25.23
C PHE A 549 4.33 -12.62 -26.71
N LYS A 550 5.11 -13.63 -27.05
CA LYS A 550 5.03 -14.35 -28.34
C LYS A 550 4.43 -15.73 -28.09
N ILE A 551 3.44 -16.10 -28.87
CA ILE A 551 2.73 -17.36 -28.74
C ILE A 551 3.05 -18.24 -29.96
N ILE A 552 3.48 -19.47 -29.69
CA ILE A 552 4.00 -20.42 -30.67
C ILE A 552 3.22 -21.70 -30.54
N SER A 553 2.94 -22.35 -31.67
CA SER A 553 2.38 -23.68 -31.75
C SER A 553 3.44 -24.65 -32.27
N ASN A 554 3.74 -25.66 -31.51
CA ASN A 554 4.65 -26.77 -31.90
C ASN A 554 3.90 -28.08 -32.11
#